data_79187bd356d30679557d805a7a90feb3
#
_entry.id   79187bd356d30679557d805a7a90feb3
#
_cell.length_a   1.000
_cell.length_b   1.000
_cell.length_c   1.000
_cell.angle_alpha   90.00
_cell.angle_beta   90.00
_cell.angle_gamma   90.00
#
_symmetry.space_group_name_H-M   'P 1'
#
loop_
_entity.id
_entity.type
_entity.pdbx_description
1 polymer ?
#
loop_
_entity_poly.entity_id
_entity_poly.type
_entity_poly.pdbx_seq_one_letter_code
_entity_poly.pdbx_strand_id
1 'polypeptide(L)'
;MEGKSWQVMHMNVMKGFSAAQSNEHQRNWTERGWDFALEKGRYDRQRERLNFEVVKGGKIQAIDKRQSIPERMAETLLQRGIKDPNEGLVEPKYRTVVDFILSGSQTTIRQLAFGDQDVVYEPGNNLENATLKRMPEIEQWAKDMYRFMSERFGEENIVGCYVHLDELSPHMHLTLLPIQDGKFAFKKMFAGKDKLEFS
;
A
#
# COMPACT_ATOMS: atom_id res chain seq x y z
N MET A 1 -21.04 24.29 4.44
CA MET A 1 -19.56 24.34 4.49
C MET A 1 -19.04 23.02 3.97
N GLU A 2 -18.56 23.00 2.74
CA GLU A 2 -17.92 21.80 2.18
C GLU A 2 -16.62 21.57 2.96
N GLY A 3 -16.60 20.51 3.75
CA GLY A 3 -15.42 20.10 4.47
C GLY A 3 -14.35 19.69 3.48
N LYS A 4 -13.23 20.42 3.42
CA LYS A 4 -12.04 20.02 2.68
C LYS A 4 -11.63 18.64 3.17
N SER A 5 -11.84 17.62 2.34
CA SER A 5 -11.34 16.27 2.57
C SER A 5 -9.81 16.33 2.45
N TRP A 6 -9.12 16.31 3.58
CA TRP A 6 -7.65 16.28 3.60
C TRP A 6 -7.20 14.86 3.30
N GLN A 7 -6.71 14.66 2.10
CA GLN A 7 -5.97 13.45 1.78
C GLN A 7 -4.51 13.63 2.21
N VAL A 8 -3.96 12.59 2.80
CA VAL A 8 -2.57 12.54 3.24
C VAL A 8 -1.82 11.60 2.33
N MET A 9 -0.72 12.09 1.75
CA MET A 9 0.18 11.28 0.97
C MET A 9 1.59 11.42 1.54
N HIS A 10 2.20 10.27 1.86
CA HIS A 10 3.61 10.17 2.21
C HIS A 10 4.32 9.29 1.19
N MET A 11 5.55 9.66 0.83
CA MET A 11 6.33 8.96 -0.18
C MET A 11 7.67 8.50 0.41
N ASN A 12 7.91 7.21 0.40
CA ASN A 12 9.18 6.60 0.72
C ASN A 12 9.90 6.18 -0.55
N VAL A 13 11.14 6.62 -0.72
CA VAL A 13 11.96 6.29 -1.88
C VAL A 13 13.06 5.33 -1.46
N MET A 14 13.11 4.17 -2.11
CA MET A 14 13.98 3.08 -1.72
C MET A 14 14.83 2.59 -2.90
N LYS A 15 15.92 1.89 -2.57
CA LYS A 15 16.84 1.27 -3.53
C LYS A 15 16.56 -0.21 -3.75
N GLY A 16 15.46 -0.71 -3.22
CA GLY A 16 14.96 -2.08 -3.26
C GLY A 16 13.83 -2.24 -2.27
N PHE A 17 13.23 -3.41 -2.22
CA PHE A 17 12.13 -3.75 -1.31
C PHE A 17 12.48 -5.06 -0.58
N SER A 18 12.50 -5.05 0.74
CA SER A 18 12.90 -6.23 1.51
C SER A 18 11.76 -7.23 1.66
N ALA A 19 12.11 -8.49 1.92
CA ALA A 19 11.12 -9.53 2.26
C ALA A 19 10.34 -9.18 3.55
N ALA A 20 10.98 -8.54 4.51
CA ALA A 20 10.33 -8.11 5.75
C ALA A 20 9.25 -7.03 5.48
N GLN A 21 9.56 -6.04 4.65
CA GLN A 21 8.59 -5.03 4.21
C GLN A 21 7.43 -5.65 3.42
N SER A 22 7.75 -6.60 2.52
CA SER A 22 6.74 -7.33 1.76
C SER A 22 5.79 -8.10 2.68
N ASN A 23 6.34 -8.82 3.66
CA ASN A 23 5.55 -9.56 4.64
C ASN A 23 4.66 -8.63 5.48
N GLU A 24 5.15 -7.44 5.83
CA GLU A 24 4.36 -6.43 6.55
C GLU A 24 3.21 -5.90 5.69
N HIS A 25 3.46 -5.52 4.44
CA HIS A 25 2.43 -5.05 3.53
C HIS A 25 1.37 -6.11 3.22
N GLN A 26 1.80 -7.36 3.02
CA GLN A 26 0.90 -8.47 2.70
C GLN A 26 0.35 -9.18 3.95
N ARG A 27 0.75 -8.76 5.17
CA ARG A 27 0.45 -9.51 6.43
C ARG A 27 0.80 -11.00 6.29
N ASN A 28 1.90 -11.29 5.59
CA ASN A 28 2.34 -12.65 5.32
C ASN A 28 3.30 -13.13 6.41
N TRP A 29 2.77 -13.28 7.61
CA TRP A 29 3.48 -13.74 8.78
C TRP A 29 3.01 -15.12 9.23
N THR A 30 3.94 -15.88 9.83
CA THR A 30 3.61 -17.08 10.62
C THR A 30 2.89 -16.66 11.91
N GLU A 31 2.31 -17.61 12.65
CA GLU A 31 1.70 -17.30 13.96
C GLU A 31 2.73 -16.62 14.91
N ARG A 32 3.96 -17.13 14.97
CA ARG A 32 5.03 -16.48 15.74
C ARG A 32 5.34 -15.06 15.24
N GLY A 33 5.28 -14.84 13.93
CA GLY A 33 5.43 -13.51 13.32
C GLY A 33 4.31 -12.57 13.75
N TRP A 34 3.08 -13.08 13.84
CA TRP A 34 1.93 -12.33 14.34
C TRP A 34 2.08 -11.98 15.83
N ASP A 35 2.50 -12.93 16.68
CA ASP A 35 2.77 -12.68 18.10
C ASP A 35 3.75 -11.51 18.26
N PHE A 36 4.85 -11.54 17.50
CA PHE A 36 5.84 -10.46 17.51
C PHE A 36 5.27 -9.13 16.99
N ALA A 37 4.46 -9.15 15.94
CA ALA A 37 3.82 -7.96 15.40
C ALA A 37 2.83 -7.35 16.39
N LEU A 38 2.05 -8.17 17.10
CA LEU A 38 1.13 -7.73 18.15
C LEU A 38 1.87 -7.11 19.36
N GLU A 39 3.02 -7.67 19.75
CA GLU A 39 3.88 -7.09 20.80
C GLU A 39 4.37 -5.67 20.44
N LYS A 40 4.48 -5.34 19.15
CA LYS A 40 4.79 -3.99 18.69
C LYS A 40 3.67 -2.98 18.90
N GLY A 41 2.46 -3.45 19.24
CA GLY A 41 1.31 -2.60 19.55
C GLY A 41 0.81 -1.77 18.38
N ARG A 42 0.74 -2.32 17.17
CA ARG A 42 0.31 -1.61 15.97
C ARG A 42 -0.95 -2.17 15.31
N TYR A 43 -1.17 -3.48 15.45
CA TYR A 43 -2.15 -4.23 14.65
C TYR A 43 -3.27 -4.78 15.51
N ASP A 44 -4.45 -4.97 14.91
CA ASP A 44 -5.54 -5.75 15.47
C ASP A 44 -5.74 -7.02 14.64
N ARG A 45 -5.57 -8.19 15.27
CA ARG A 45 -5.64 -9.50 14.60
C ARG A 45 -7.02 -9.79 14.00
N GLN A 46 -8.08 -9.32 14.66
CA GLN A 46 -9.46 -9.55 14.20
C GLN A 46 -9.81 -8.71 12.97
N ARG A 47 -9.20 -7.53 12.82
CA ARG A 47 -9.42 -6.66 11.66
C ARG A 47 -8.55 -7.00 10.46
N GLU A 48 -7.48 -7.82 10.60
CA GLU A 48 -6.62 -8.24 9.48
C GLU A 48 -7.42 -8.81 8.31
N ARG A 49 -8.46 -9.60 8.57
CA ARG A 49 -9.34 -10.18 7.54
C ARG A 49 -10.08 -9.15 6.68
N LEU A 50 -10.16 -7.90 7.12
CA LEU A 50 -10.78 -6.80 6.39
C LEU A 50 -9.83 -6.08 5.44
N ASN A 51 -8.52 -6.32 5.57
CA ASN A 51 -7.53 -5.82 4.64
C ASN A 51 -7.78 -6.38 3.24
N PHE A 52 -7.40 -5.63 2.23
CA PHE A 52 -7.60 -6.03 0.84
C PHE A 52 -6.53 -5.48 -0.09
N GLU A 53 -6.48 -6.03 -1.28
CA GLU A 53 -5.59 -5.63 -2.35
C GLU A 53 -6.39 -5.02 -3.51
N VAL A 54 -5.88 -3.95 -4.10
CA VAL A 54 -6.36 -3.42 -5.38
C VAL A 54 -5.39 -3.84 -6.46
N VAL A 55 -5.89 -4.55 -7.46
CA VAL A 55 -5.09 -5.07 -8.57
C VAL A 55 -5.45 -4.39 -9.87
N LYS A 56 -4.71 -4.72 -10.93
CA LYS A 56 -4.85 -4.16 -12.28
C LYS A 56 -6.32 -4.01 -12.69
N GLY A 57 -6.64 -2.84 -13.23
CA GLY A 57 -7.99 -2.43 -13.59
C GLY A 57 -8.83 -1.97 -12.39
N GLY A 58 -8.23 -1.70 -11.23
CA GLY A 58 -8.92 -1.24 -10.03
C GLY A 58 -9.82 -2.32 -9.38
N LYS A 59 -9.54 -3.59 -9.61
CA LYS A 59 -10.29 -4.70 -9.04
C LYS A 59 -9.86 -4.96 -7.60
N ILE A 60 -10.83 -5.21 -6.72
CA ILE A 60 -10.60 -5.55 -5.32
C ILE A 60 -10.59 -7.06 -5.13
N GLN A 61 -9.62 -7.54 -4.38
CA GLN A 61 -9.49 -8.93 -3.98
C GLN A 61 -8.91 -9.08 -2.58
N ALA A 62 -8.96 -10.28 -2.03
CA ALA A 62 -8.17 -10.62 -0.85
C ALA A 62 -6.67 -10.50 -1.17
N ILE A 63 -5.85 -10.14 -0.17
CA ILE A 63 -4.41 -9.99 -0.37
C ILE A 63 -3.81 -11.31 -0.86
N ASP A 64 -3.18 -11.28 -2.02
CA ASP A 64 -2.46 -12.44 -2.58
C ASP A 64 -1.06 -12.53 -1.95
N LYS A 65 -0.90 -13.53 -1.08
CA LYS A 65 0.33 -13.79 -0.32
C LYS A 65 1.26 -14.80 -1.01
N ARG A 66 0.88 -15.32 -2.20
CA ARG A 66 1.67 -16.35 -2.92
C ARG A 66 2.92 -15.80 -3.57
N GLN A 67 2.93 -14.53 -3.90
CA GLN A 67 4.05 -13.85 -4.55
C GLN A 67 4.39 -12.58 -3.76
N SER A 68 5.62 -12.49 -3.30
CA SER A 68 6.12 -11.32 -2.58
C SER A 68 6.26 -10.09 -3.50
N ILE A 69 6.30 -8.91 -2.92
CA ILE A 69 6.51 -7.67 -3.68
C ILE A 69 7.86 -7.71 -4.46
N PRO A 70 9.00 -8.15 -3.89
CA PRO A 70 10.23 -8.32 -4.65
C PRO A 70 10.10 -9.26 -5.86
N GLU A 71 9.35 -10.37 -5.72
CA GLU A 71 9.10 -11.28 -6.83
C GLU A 71 8.24 -10.63 -7.94
N ARG A 72 7.20 -9.88 -7.56
CA ARG A 72 6.38 -9.09 -8.50
C ARG A 72 7.19 -8.02 -9.22
N MET A 73 8.13 -7.37 -8.51
CA MET A 73 9.07 -6.42 -9.12
C MET A 73 9.94 -7.10 -10.16
N ALA A 74 10.57 -8.22 -9.81
CA ALA A 74 11.44 -8.98 -10.71
C ALA A 74 10.67 -9.48 -11.95
N GLU A 75 9.47 -10.02 -11.77
CA GLU A 75 8.61 -10.45 -12.87
C GLU A 75 8.22 -9.30 -13.80
N THR A 76 7.82 -8.15 -13.22
CA THR A 76 7.46 -6.94 -14.00
C THR A 76 8.64 -6.47 -14.86
N LEU A 77 9.84 -6.44 -14.29
CA LEU A 77 11.04 -6.06 -15.02
C LEU A 77 11.37 -7.06 -16.14
N LEU A 78 11.29 -8.35 -15.83
CA LEU A 78 11.53 -9.42 -16.81
C LEU A 78 10.56 -9.33 -18.00
N GLN A 79 9.25 -9.21 -17.72
CA GLN A 79 8.21 -9.11 -18.74
C GLN A 79 8.39 -7.89 -19.66
N ARG A 80 8.95 -6.81 -19.12
CA ARG A 80 9.18 -5.55 -19.84
C ARG A 80 10.57 -5.44 -20.44
N GLY A 81 11.44 -6.45 -20.26
CA GLY A 81 12.83 -6.42 -20.74
C GLY A 81 13.68 -5.31 -20.11
N ILE A 82 13.38 -4.93 -18.89
CA ILE A 82 14.06 -3.85 -18.17
C ILE A 82 15.00 -4.46 -17.13
N LYS A 83 16.27 -4.05 -17.15
CA LYS A 83 17.27 -4.51 -16.19
C LYS A 83 17.17 -3.68 -14.89
N ASP A 84 17.25 -4.35 -13.74
CA ASP A 84 17.42 -3.67 -12.45
C ASP A 84 18.84 -3.06 -12.41
N PRO A 85 18.97 -1.72 -12.26
CA PRO A 85 20.26 -1.06 -12.21
C PRO A 85 21.07 -1.39 -10.94
N ASN A 86 20.44 -2.00 -9.94
CA ASN A 86 21.10 -2.45 -8.71
C ASN A 86 21.53 -3.91 -8.76
N GLU A 87 21.15 -4.64 -9.83
CA GLU A 87 21.54 -6.05 -9.98
C GLU A 87 23.05 -6.24 -9.99
N GLY A 88 23.54 -7.14 -9.14
CA GLY A 88 24.98 -7.42 -9.01
C GLY A 88 25.80 -6.39 -8.25
N LEU A 89 25.19 -5.32 -7.74
CA LEU A 89 25.87 -4.36 -6.87
C LEU A 89 25.91 -4.88 -5.44
N VAL A 90 27.08 -4.77 -4.79
CA VAL A 90 27.22 -5.10 -3.35
C VAL A 90 26.34 -4.18 -2.51
N GLU A 91 26.32 -2.90 -2.85
CA GLU A 91 25.43 -1.91 -2.23
C GLU A 91 24.54 -1.27 -3.30
N PRO A 92 23.21 -1.33 -3.15
CA PRO A 92 22.28 -0.66 -4.06
C PRO A 92 22.52 0.85 -4.09
N LYS A 93 22.59 1.42 -5.29
CA LYS A 93 22.85 2.86 -5.53
C LYS A 93 21.63 3.58 -6.06
N TYR A 94 20.85 2.92 -6.88
CA TYR A 94 19.77 3.54 -7.65
C TYR A 94 18.43 3.41 -6.93
N ARG A 95 17.61 4.44 -7.03
CA ARG A 95 16.24 4.47 -6.50
C ARG A 95 15.33 3.70 -7.44
N THR A 96 14.98 2.48 -7.06
CA THR A 96 14.22 1.53 -7.89
C THR A 96 12.80 1.28 -7.42
N VAL A 97 12.43 1.80 -6.25
CA VAL A 97 11.11 1.60 -5.66
C VAL A 97 10.62 2.90 -5.04
N VAL A 98 9.34 3.17 -5.21
CA VAL A 98 8.62 4.23 -4.48
C VAL A 98 7.41 3.59 -3.81
N ASP A 99 7.32 3.73 -2.49
CA ASP A 99 6.17 3.29 -1.70
C ASP A 99 5.41 4.51 -1.19
N PHE A 100 4.14 4.60 -1.55
CA PHE A 100 3.24 5.64 -1.11
C PHE A 100 2.36 5.14 0.03
N ILE A 101 2.20 5.96 1.05
CA ILE A 101 1.17 5.79 2.05
C ILE A 101 0.10 6.85 1.79
N LEU A 102 -1.10 6.39 1.45
CA LEU A 102 -2.25 7.23 1.14
C LEU A 102 -3.31 7.03 2.23
N SER A 103 -3.84 8.13 2.75
CA SER A 103 -4.87 8.11 3.79
C SER A 103 -5.69 9.40 3.73
N GLY A 104 -6.57 9.58 4.68
CA GLY A 104 -7.31 10.82 4.94
C GLY A 104 -7.16 11.26 6.40
N SER A 105 -7.95 12.26 6.81
CA SER A 105 -8.06 12.54 8.24
C SER A 105 -8.56 11.29 8.97
N GLN A 106 -8.08 11.06 10.18
CA GLN A 106 -8.41 9.84 10.93
C GLN A 106 -9.92 9.61 11.04
N THR A 107 -10.68 10.64 11.33
CA THR A 107 -12.15 10.56 11.42
C THR A 107 -12.77 10.18 10.07
N THR A 108 -12.37 10.83 8.99
CA THR A 108 -12.93 10.58 7.66
C THR A 108 -12.61 9.17 7.17
N ILE A 109 -11.34 8.75 7.27
CA ILE A 109 -10.93 7.45 6.74
C ILE A 109 -11.53 6.28 7.55
N ARG A 110 -11.71 6.46 8.86
CA ARG A 110 -12.40 5.49 9.72
C ARG A 110 -13.89 5.39 9.36
N GLN A 111 -14.54 6.53 9.12
CA GLN A 111 -15.94 6.54 8.67
C GLN A 111 -16.11 5.83 7.33
N LEU A 112 -15.21 6.05 6.37
CA LEU A 112 -15.21 5.33 5.09
C LEU A 112 -15.01 3.83 5.29
N ALA A 113 -14.13 3.42 6.23
CA ALA A 113 -13.79 2.03 6.44
C ALA A 113 -14.86 1.24 7.17
N PHE A 114 -15.52 1.84 8.17
CA PHE A 114 -16.37 1.12 9.11
C PHE A 114 -17.78 1.70 9.30
N GLY A 115 -18.06 2.90 8.76
CA GLY A 115 -19.34 3.57 8.96
C GLY A 115 -19.59 3.85 10.45
N ASP A 116 -20.81 3.57 10.91
CA ASP A 116 -21.24 3.77 12.31
C ASP A 116 -21.05 2.50 13.17
N GLN A 117 -20.25 1.54 12.73
CA GLN A 117 -19.97 0.33 13.52
C GLN A 117 -19.09 0.68 14.74
N ASP A 118 -19.35 0.01 15.87
CA ASP A 118 -18.50 0.13 17.06
C ASP A 118 -17.19 -0.61 16.82
N VAL A 119 -16.07 0.12 16.81
CA VAL A 119 -14.74 -0.40 16.51
C VAL A 119 -13.81 -0.18 17.69
N VAL A 120 -13.19 -1.27 18.13
CA VAL A 120 -12.06 -1.20 19.08
C VAL A 120 -10.80 -0.93 18.27
N TYR A 121 -10.19 0.24 18.46
CA TYR A 121 -9.01 0.67 17.70
C TYR A 121 -7.67 0.32 18.36
N GLU A 122 -7.71 -0.02 19.65
CA GLU A 122 -6.51 -0.45 20.36
C GLU A 122 -5.89 -1.68 19.69
N PRO A 123 -4.54 -1.72 19.58
CA PRO A 123 -3.86 -2.88 19.04
C PRO A 123 -4.10 -4.14 19.90
N GLY A 124 -4.19 -5.30 19.25
CA GLY A 124 -4.37 -6.56 19.98
C GLY A 124 -5.11 -7.62 19.19
N ASN A 125 -5.82 -8.45 19.91
CA ASN A 125 -6.72 -9.47 19.38
C ASN A 125 -8.14 -9.24 19.93
N ASN A 126 -8.75 -8.15 19.49
CA ASN A 126 -10.02 -7.65 20.02
C ASN A 126 -11.21 -8.41 19.44
N LEU A 127 -11.76 -9.35 20.19
CA LEU A 127 -12.86 -10.21 19.73
C LEU A 127 -14.12 -9.40 19.39
N GLU A 128 -14.30 -8.23 19.95
CA GLU A 128 -15.37 -7.28 19.61
C GLU A 128 -15.33 -6.91 18.12
N ASN A 129 -14.16 -6.88 17.52
CA ASN A 129 -13.97 -6.60 16.10
C ASN A 129 -14.26 -7.78 15.17
N ALA A 130 -14.54 -8.98 15.70
CA ALA A 130 -14.71 -10.20 14.89
C ALA A 130 -15.91 -10.13 13.94
N THR A 131 -16.93 -9.35 14.26
CA THR A 131 -18.16 -9.21 13.45
C THR A 131 -18.16 -7.99 12.54
N LEU A 132 -17.14 -7.13 12.61
CA LEU A 132 -17.02 -5.93 11.76
C LEU A 132 -17.06 -6.28 10.28
N LYS A 133 -17.63 -5.37 9.51
CA LYS A 133 -17.65 -5.45 8.05
C LYS A 133 -16.93 -4.24 7.47
N ARG A 134 -16.20 -4.48 6.39
CA ARG A 134 -15.65 -3.41 5.57
C ARG A 134 -16.78 -2.75 4.79
N MET A 135 -16.81 -1.41 4.79
CA MET A 135 -17.82 -0.65 4.08
C MET A 135 -17.46 -0.49 2.59
N PRO A 136 -18.47 -0.41 1.69
CA PRO A 136 -18.24 -0.15 0.27
C PRO A 136 -17.51 1.16 -0.01
N GLU A 137 -17.64 2.15 0.86
CA GLU A 137 -17.06 3.48 0.75
C GLU A 137 -15.54 3.45 0.77
N ILE A 138 -14.92 2.63 1.63
CA ILE A 138 -13.45 2.48 1.63
C ILE A 138 -12.96 1.75 0.39
N GLU A 139 -13.74 0.82 -0.14
CA GLU A 139 -13.42 0.15 -1.40
C GLU A 139 -13.47 1.12 -2.58
N GLN A 140 -14.47 2.00 -2.62
CA GLN A 140 -14.58 3.02 -3.66
C GLN A 140 -13.44 4.04 -3.56
N TRP A 141 -13.13 4.52 -2.36
CA TRP A 141 -11.97 5.38 -2.12
C TRP A 141 -10.68 4.72 -2.62
N ALA A 142 -10.48 3.45 -2.31
CA ALA A 142 -9.28 2.73 -2.74
C ALA A 142 -9.19 2.62 -4.27
N LYS A 143 -10.30 2.34 -4.96
CA LYS A 143 -10.35 2.32 -6.43
C LYS A 143 -10.02 3.69 -7.03
N ASP A 144 -10.55 4.77 -6.44
CA ASP A 144 -10.30 6.13 -6.92
C ASP A 144 -8.84 6.54 -6.73
N MET A 145 -8.24 6.19 -5.58
CA MET A 145 -6.80 6.41 -5.34
C MET A 145 -5.93 5.58 -6.28
N TYR A 146 -6.26 4.32 -6.48
CA TYR A 146 -5.54 3.45 -7.42
C TYR A 146 -5.61 4.01 -8.85
N ARG A 147 -6.80 4.44 -9.29
CA ARG A 147 -6.99 5.06 -10.61
C ARG A 147 -6.15 6.33 -10.75
N PHE A 148 -6.21 7.22 -9.78
CA PHE A 148 -5.40 8.45 -9.76
C PHE A 148 -3.90 8.15 -9.89
N MET A 149 -3.40 7.18 -9.12
CA MET A 149 -1.99 6.80 -9.17
C MET A 149 -1.61 6.13 -10.50
N SER A 150 -2.51 5.29 -11.04
CA SER A 150 -2.34 4.62 -12.34
C SER A 150 -2.25 5.62 -13.49
N GLU A 151 -3.14 6.60 -13.53
CA GLU A 151 -3.16 7.66 -14.54
C GLU A 151 -1.92 8.54 -14.47
N ARG A 152 -1.42 8.79 -13.27
CA ARG A 152 -0.28 9.68 -13.04
C ARG A 152 1.08 9.03 -13.27
N PHE A 153 1.24 7.77 -12.89
CA PHE A 153 2.53 7.08 -12.87
C PHE A 153 2.63 5.86 -13.78
N GLY A 154 1.53 5.47 -14.42
CA GLY A 154 1.42 4.27 -15.24
C GLY A 154 1.01 3.05 -14.40
N GLU A 155 -0.10 2.41 -14.75
CA GLU A 155 -0.60 1.23 -14.04
C GLU A 155 0.41 0.07 -14.10
N GLU A 156 1.13 -0.05 -15.20
CA GLU A 156 2.17 -1.07 -15.43
C GLU A 156 3.37 -0.94 -14.48
N ASN A 157 3.50 0.18 -13.79
CA ASN A 157 4.54 0.43 -12.80
C ASN A 157 4.14 0.00 -11.38
N ILE A 158 2.84 -0.22 -11.12
CA ILE A 158 2.33 -0.59 -9.79
C ILE A 158 2.54 -2.08 -9.57
N VAL A 159 3.28 -2.43 -8.52
CA VAL A 159 3.62 -3.82 -8.16
C VAL A 159 2.92 -4.30 -6.89
N GLY A 160 2.31 -3.40 -6.13
CA GLY A 160 1.50 -3.72 -4.96
C GLY A 160 0.61 -2.55 -4.57
N CYS A 161 -0.61 -2.84 -4.15
CA CYS A 161 -1.54 -1.83 -3.63
C CYS A 161 -2.43 -2.49 -2.58
N TYR A 162 -2.13 -2.24 -1.31
CA TYR A 162 -2.75 -2.88 -0.16
C TYR A 162 -3.44 -1.84 0.71
N VAL A 163 -4.66 -2.13 1.12
CA VAL A 163 -5.42 -1.29 2.06
C VAL A 163 -5.50 -2.01 3.39
N HIS A 164 -4.94 -1.36 4.40
CA HIS A 164 -4.88 -1.86 5.77
C HIS A 164 -5.96 -1.22 6.63
N LEU A 165 -6.79 -2.06 7.21
CA LEU A 165 -7.86 -1.69 8.14
C LEU A 165 -7.60 -2.19 9.56
N ASP A 166 -6.50 -2.88 9.75
CA ASP A 166 -6.07 -3.51 10.99
C ASP A 166 -5.16 -2.65 11.88
N GLU A 167 -4.89 -1.42 11.46
CA GLU A 167 -4.10 -0.45 12.22
C GLU A 167 -4.99 0.68 12.79
N LEU A 168 -4.40 1.58 13.55
CA LEU A 168 -5.11 2.70 14.20
C LEU A 168 -5.84 3.59 13.19
N SER A 169 -5.22 3.82 12.05
CA SER A 169 -5.80 4.60 10.94
C SER A 169 -5.77 3.79 9.65
N PRO A 170 -6.93 3.55 9.02
CA PRO A 170 -6.98 2.95 7.69
C PRO A 170 -6.10 3.70 6.70
N HIS A 171 -5.33 2.99 5.89
CA HIS A 171 -4.46 3.57 4.88
C HIS A 171 -4.15 2.59 3.75
N MET A 172 -3.67 3.12 2.65
CA MET A 172 -3.23 2.35 1.50
C MET A 172 -1.71 2.44 1.36
N HIS A 173 -1.04 1.32 1.19
CA HIS A 173 0.30 1.23 0.63
C HIS A 173 0.22 0.97 -0.87
N LEU A 174 0.85 1.82 -1.66
CA LEU A 174 0.98 1.62 -3.08
C LEU A 174 2.46 1.67 -3.46
N THR A 175 2.96 0.52 -3.91
CA THR A 175 4.36 0.34 -4.27
C THR A 175 4.49 0.35 -5.79
N LEU A 176 5.34 1.22 -6.32
CA LEU A 176 5.59 1.32 -7.75
C LEU A 176 7.09 1.33 -8.10
N LEU A 177 7.37 0.91 -9.33
CA LEU A 177 8.67 1.05 -9.97
C LEU A 177 8.70 2.40 -10.70
N PRO A 178 9.66 3.31 -10.44
CA PRO A 178 9.74 4.60 -11.12
C PRO A 178 10.32 4.44 -12.54
N ILE A 179 9.54 3.83 -13.44
CA ILE A 179 9.94 3.53 -14.81
C ILE A 179 9.20 4.45 -15.78
N GLN A 180 9.96 5.09 -16.65
CA GLN A 180 9.47 5.90 -17.74
C GLN A 180 10.33 5.67 -18.99
N ASP A 181 9.71 5.56 -20.15
CA ASP A 181 10.41 5.32 -21.44
C ASP A 181 11.31 4.07 -21.39
N GLY A 182 10.82 2.99 -20.76
CA GLY A 182 11.48 1.68 -20.69
C GLY A 182 12.71 1.62 -19.77
N LYS A 183 12.88 2.58 -18.86
CA LYS A 183 14.03 2.60 -17.93
C LYS A 183 13.67 3.26 -16.60
N PHE A 184 14.44 2.97 -15.55
CA PHE A 184 14.32 3.67 -14.28
C PHE A 184 14.62 5.16 -14.43
N ALA A 185 13.66 6.00 -14.06
CA ALA A 185 13.66 7.43 -14.29
C ALA A 185 13.15 8.22 -13.08
N PHE A 186 13.50 7.81 -11.86
CA PHE A 186 12.99 8.43 -10.63
C PHE A 186 13.05 9.96 -10.65
N LYS A 187 14.23 10.53 -10.97
CA LYS A 187 14.40 12.00 -10.99
C LYS A 187 13.47 12.69 -11.99
N LYS A 188 13.26 12.08 -13.17
CA LYS A 188 12.38 12.63 -14.22
C LYS A 188 10.91 12.57 -13.80
N MET A 189 10.48 11.47 -13.18
CA MET A 189 9.10 11.27 -12.76
C MET A 189 8.70 12.14 -11.58
N PHE A 190 9.63 12.43 -10.67
CA PHE A 190 9.39 13.15 -9.42
C PHE A 190 10.12 14.50 -9.33
N ALA A 191 10.61 15.05 -10.43
CA ALA A 191 11.17 16.38 -10.48
C ALA A 191 10.04 17.43 -10.49
N GLY A 192 9.98 18.26 -9.45
CA GLY A 192 8.99 19.32 -9.28
C GLY A 192 7.93 18.98 -8.22
N LYS A 193 7.63 19.96 -7.36
CA LYS A 193 6.62 19.84 -6.29
C LYS A 193 5.21 19.65 -6.87
N ASP A 194 4.95 20.26 -8.03
CA ASP A 194 3.64 20.26 -8.71
C ASP A 194 3.17 18.87 -9.14
N LYS A 195 4.06 17.88 -9.15
CA LYS A 195 3.73 16.50 -9.53
C LYS A 195 3.14 15.66 -8.39
N LEU A 196 3.17 16.16 -7.17
CA LEU A 196 2.67 15.48 -5.98
C LEU A 196 1.46 16.19 -5.35
N GLU A 197 1.00 17.31 -5.92
CA GLU A 197 -0.20 17.97 -5.45
C GLU A 197 -1.44 17.31 -6.05
N PHE A 198 -2.37 16.96 -5.17
CA PHE A 198 -3.73 16.58 -5.55
C PHE A 198 -4.49 17.86 -5.91
N SER A 199 -4.85 18.03 -7.17
CA SER A 199 -5.77 19.07 -7.63
C SER A 199 -7.21 18.62 -7.47
#